data_2d3b782112c40a2118799109f18deb8c
#
_entry.id   2d3b782112c40a2118799109f18deb8c
#
_cell.length_a   1.000
_cell.length_b   1.000
_cell.length_c   1.000
_cell.angle_alpha   90.00
_cell.angle_beta   90.00
_cell.angle_gamma   90.00
#
_symmetry.space_group_name_H-M   'P 1'
#
loop_
_entity.id
_entity.type
_entity.pdbx_description
1 polymer ?
#
loop_
_entity_poly.entity_id
_entity_poly.type
_entity_poly.pdbx_seq_one_letter_code
_entity_poly.pdbx_strand_id
1 'polypeptide(L)'
;MPPTSPIIRPALRRISGLAWLLLALSGSALAQGHVPAQQQQQQLEQATEDHEQGRFLQARAAFERLARAGMPAAHHNLAVMHLNRELPGARVDTARRHLEAAAAMGFVTSQVALAEFHESGRHAPIDLPRAMAWYQLAAENGSVDAQVAIATGHYLGRGVPRNEAQALHWYRLAAQAGDVGAQYLLGSMYETGLGTAPDLRLARYWYDLAAQQGDEAASVKRDEVSRRLDAPSL
;
A
#
# COMPACT_ATOMS: atom_id res chain seq x y z
N MET A 1 13.70 -3.56 -19.84
CA MET A 1 14.22 -3.11 -18.52
C MET A 1 13.13 -3.40 -17.50
N PRO A 2 13.40 -4.05 -16.37
CA PRO A 2 12.39 -4.22 -15.33
C PRO A 2 12.04 -2.84 -14.75
N PRO A 3 10.78 -2.59 -14.34
CA PRO A 3 10.41 -1.34 -13.69
C PRO A 3 11.22 -1.18 -12.40
N THR A 4 11.86 -0.04 -12.23
CA THR A 4 12.54 0.34 -10.99
C THR A 4 11.51 0.65 -9.92
N SER A 5 11.69 0.13 -8.71
CA SER A 5 10.84 0.49 -7.58
C SER A 5 10.94 2.00 -7.31
N PRO A 6 9.83 2.71 -7.10
CA PRO A 6 9.86 4.15 -6.90
C PRO A 6 10.45 4.55 -5.54
N ILE A 7 11.19 5.63 -5.53
CA ILE A 7 11.53 6.36 -4.30
C ILE A 7 10.29 7.12 -3.83
N ILE A 8 9.99 7.04 -2.54
CA ILE A 8 8.82 7.72 -1.98
C ILE A 8 9.10 9.21 -1.84
N ARG A 9 8.27 10.00 -2.49
CA ARG A 9 8.16 11.45 -2.24
C ARG A 9 7.21 11.68 -1.06
N PRO A 10 7.55 12.58 -0.14
CA PRO A 10 6.62 12.97 0.92
C PRO A 10 5.36 13.56 0.30
N ALA A 11 4.20 12.97 0.61
CA ALA A 11 2.91 13.51 0.18
C ALA A 11 2.67 14.84 0.91
N LEU A 12 2.66 15.94 0.17
CA LEU A 12 2.25 17.27 0.65
C LEU A 12 0.74 17.26 0.93
N ARG A 13 0.32 16.71 2.07
CA ARG A 13 -0.99 17.03 2.63
C ARG A 13 -0.93 18.48 3.12
N ARG A 14 -1.55 19.40 2.35
CA ARG A 14 -1.93 20.72 2.84
C ARG A 14 -2.93 20.51 3.98
N ILE A 15 -2.43 20.53 5.23
CA ILE A 15 -3.27 20.63 6.40
C ILE A 15 -3.61 22.12 6.53
N SER A 16 -4.84 22.48 6.14
CA SER A 16 -5.46 23.77 6.40
C SER A 16 -5.50 23.97 7.91
N GLY A 17 -5.04 25.15 8.34
CA GLY A 17 -4.81 25.47 9.72
C GLY A 17 -6.00 25.32 10.66
N LEU A 18 -5.69 25.05 11.92
CA LEU A 18 -6.25 25.72 13.11
C LEU A 18 -5.54 25.21 14.37
N ALA A 19 -5.14 26.20 15.19
CA ALA A 19 -4.87 26.13 16.62
C ALA A 19 -3.60 25.40 17.10
N TRP A 20 -2.49 26.12 17.10
CA TRP A 20 -1.42 25.92 18.09
C TRP A 20 -1.69 26.80 19.32
N LEU A 21 -2.17 26.17 20.39
CA LEU A 21 -2.18 26.77 21.71
C LEU A 21 -0.79 26.58 22.33
N LEU A 22 -0.10 27.71 22.54
CA LEU A 22 1.15 27.85 23.29
C LEU A 22 0.96 27.38 24.74
N LEU A 23 1.66 26.33 25.13
CA LEU A 23 2.02 26.05 26.51
C LEU A 23 3.55 26.15 26.60
N ALA A 24 3.98 27.35 26.97
CA ALA A 24 5.33 27.58 27.45
C ALA A 24 5.42 26.99 28.85
N LEU A 25 6.07 25.84 29.01
CA LEU A 25 6.62 25.39 30.30
C LEU A 25 8.13 25.31 30.16
N SER A 26 8.78 26.28 30.79
CA SER A 26 10.18 26.34 31.11
C SER A 26 10.60 25.08 31.87
N GLY A 27 11.42 24.28 31.24
CA GLY A 27 12.10 23.15 31.86
C GLY A 27 13.33 22.82 31.02
N SER A 28 14.50 23.31 31.46
CA SER A 28 15.82 22.96 30.96
C SER A 28 16.07 21.48 31.19
N ALA A 29 15.63 20.65 30.24
CA ALA A 29 16.08 19.27 30.08
C ALA A 29 17.11 19.25 28.95
N LEU A 30 18.29 18.76 29.25
CA LEU A 30 19.46 18.56 28.41
C LEU A 30 19.03 18.13 26.99
N ALA A 31 19.20 19.03 26.04
CA ALA A 31 18.94 18.83 24.62
C ALA A 31 19.98 17.83 24.07
N GLN A 32 19.69 16.55 24.17
CA GLN A 32 20.23 15.58 23.23
C GLN A 32 19.61 15.94 21.89
N GLY A 33 20.45 16.30 20.90
CA GLY A 33 20.12 16.94 19.64
C GLY A 33 19.02 16.26 18.80
N HIS A 34 17.79 16.41 19.25
CA HIS A 34 16.63 15.94 18.49
C HIS A 34 16.36 16.95 17.39
N VAL A 35 16.66 16.57 16.16
CA VAL A 35 16.35 17.37 14.97
C VAL A 35 14.83 17.52 14.90
N PRO A 36 14.28 18.76 14.80
CA PRO A 36 12.85 18.96 14.69
C PRO A 36 12.25 18.17 13.53
N ALA A 37 11.04 17.62 13.69
CA ALA A 37 10.38 16.81 12.66
C ALA A 37 10.29 17.52 11.30
N GLN A 38 10.07 18.83 11.29
CA GLN A 38 10.06 19.64 10.07
C GLN A 38 11.42 19.67 9.37
N GLN A 39 12.51 19.75 10.13
CA GLN A 39 13.86 19.71 9.57
C GLN A 39 14.22 18.31 9.05
N GLN A 40 13.77 17.25 9.72
CA GLN A 40 13.93 15.88 9.23
C GLN A 40 13.20 15.68 7.90
N GLN A 41 11.99 16.22 7.78
CA GLN A 41 11.21 16.18 6.56
C GLN A 41 11.91 16.91 5.40
N GLN A 42 12.43 18.12 5.63
CA GLN A 42 13.22 18.85 4.63
C GLN A 42 14.49 18.11 4.22
N GLN A 43 15.17 17.45 5.15
CA GLN A 43 16.33 16.63 4.85
C GLN A 43 15.96 15.38 4.02
N LEU A 44 14.78 14.80 4.25
CA LEU A 44 14.28 13.68 3.44
C LEU A 44 13.99 14.14 2.01
N GLU A 45 13.34 15.28 1.85
CA GLU A 45 13.05 15.87 0.53
C GLU A 45 14.34 16.15 -0.24
N GLN A 46 15.33 16.78 0.40
CA GLN A 46 16.64 17.02 -0.23
C GLN A 46 17.35 15.72 -0.60
N ALA A 47 17.32 14.71 0.26
CA ALA A 47 17.94 13.41 -0.04
C ALA A 47 17.23 12.70 -1.21
N THR A 48 15.91 12.86 -1.33
CA THR A 48 15.11 12.34 -2.44
C THR A 48 15.48 13.06 -3.75
N GLU A 49 15.64 14.38 -3.70
CA GLU A 49 16.09 15.16 -4.84
C GLU A 49 17.53 14.79 -5.27
N ASP A 50 18.45 14.58 -4.32
CA ASP A 50 19.80 14.10 -4.59
C ASP A 50 19.78 12.75 -5.31
N HIS A 51 18.89 11.83 -4.88
CA HIS A 51 18.70 10.54 -5.54
C HIS A 51 18.19 10.70 -6.97
N GLU A 52 17.14 11.50 -7.18
CA GLU A 52 16.54 11.76 -8.49
C GLU A 52 17.54 12.38 -9.49
N GLN A 53 18.51 13.15 -8.99
CA GLN A 53 19.59 13.73 -9.77
C GLN A 53 20.80 12.80 -9.95
N GLY A 54 20.69 11.52 -9.52
CA GLY A 54 21.75 10.53 -9.64
C GLY A 54 22.91 10.71 -8.65
N ARG A 55 22.79 11.60 -7.67
CA ARG A 55 23.78 11.80 -6.60
C ARG A 55 23.66 10.73 -5.50
N PHE A 56 23.75 9.48 -5.90
CA PHE A 56 23.42 8.32 -5.04
C PHE A 56 24.22 8.24 -3.74
N LEU A 57 25.51 8.60 -3.75
CA LEU A 57 26.32 8.56 -2.52
C LEU A 57 25.92 9.64 -1.52
N GLN A 58 25.48 10.82 -1.99
CA GLN A 58 24.99 11.90 -1.16
C GLN A 58 23.62 11.52 -0.57
N ALA A 59 22.69 11.06 -1.42
CA ALA A 59 21.39 10.57 -1.03
C ALA A 59 21.49 9.44 0.03
N ARG A 60 22.37 8.45 -0.21
CA ARG A 60 22.64 7.37 0.74
C ARG A 60 23.07 7.92 2.09
N ALA A 61 24.07 8.80 2.14
CA ALA A 61 24.58 9.34 3.40
C ALA A 61 23.52 10.12 4.18
N ALA A 62 22.63 10.82 3.48
CA ALA A 62 21.50 11.52 4.07
C ALA A 62 20.44 10.53 4.59
N PHE A 63 20.03 9.55 3.79
CA PHE A 63 19.08 8.52 4.23
C PHE A 63 19.60 7.69 5.41
N GLU A 64 20.90 7.34 5.45
CA GLU A 64 21.50 6.65 6.59
C GLU A 64 21.42 7.46 7.90
N ARG A 65 21.60 8.80 7.83
CA ARG A 65 21.43 9.68 9.01
C ARG A 65 19.98 9.71 9.47
N LEU A 66 19.04 9.87 8.53
CA LEU A 66 17.61 9.91 8.80
C LEU A 66 17.07 8.57 9.33
N ALA A 67 17.56 7.46 8.79
CA ALA A 67 17.23 6.11 9.26
C ALA A 67 17.70 5.89 10.72
N ARG A 68 18.92 6.33 11.06
CA ARG A 68 19.41 6.32 12.45
C ARG A 68 18.60 7.24 13.38
N ALA A 69 18.00 8.29 12.85
CA ALA A 69 17.09 9.17 13.58
C ALA A 69 15.65 8.59 13.70
N GLY A 70 15.42 7.36 13.24
CA GLY A 70 14.14 6.67 13.35
C GLY A 70 13.13 7.02 12.26
N MET A 71 13.57 7.53 11.09
CA MET A 71 12.67 7.87 9.99
C MET A 71 12.43 6.65 9.09
N PRO A 72 11.22 6.05 9.07
CA PRO A 72 10.97 4.82 8.33
C PRO A 72 11.07 5.00 6.80
N ALA A 73 10.69 6.17 6.26
CA ALA A 73 10.82 6.47 4.84
C ALA A 73 12.29 6.43 4.37
N ALA A 74 13.24 6.82 5.22
CA ALA A 74 14.66 6.74 4.89
C ALA A 74 15.15 5.28 4.80
N HIS A 75 14.69 4.41 5.69
CA HIS A 75 14.93 2.97 5.59
C HIS A 75 14.35 2.41 4.28
N HIS A 76 13.12 2.78 3.92
CA HIS A 76 12.52 2.36 2.66
C HIS A 76 13.37 2.76 1.46
N ASN A 77 13.78 4.03 1.38
CA ASN A 77 14.56 4.55 0.28
C ASN A 77 15.95 3.88 0.18
N LEU A 78 16.61 3.60 1.30
CA LEU A 78 17.85 2.80 1.31
C LEU A 78 17.63 1.39 0.75
N ALA A 79 16.52 0.76 1.08
CA ALA A 79 16.20 -0.55 0.54
C ALA A 79 16.00 -0.50 -0.98
N VAL A 80 15.27 0.49 -1.49
CA VAL A 80 15.08 0.71 -2.95
C VAL A 80 16.43 0.89 -3.65
N MET A 81 17.33 1.71 -3.11
CA MET A 81 18.67 1.93 -3.68
C MET A 81 19.48 0.63 -3.73
N HIS A 82 19.37 -0.26 -2.73
CA HIS A 82 20.03 -1.56 -2.75
C HIS A 82 19.40 -2.52 -3.76
N LEU A 83 18.07 -2.55 -3.90
CA LEU A 83 17.37 -3.41 -4.86
C LEU A 83 17.63 -2.97 -6.31
N ASN A 84 17.70 -1.68 -6.55
CA ASN A 84 17.99 -1.10 -7.87
C ASN A 84 19.49 -1.16 -8.24
N ARG A 85 20.37 -1.63 -7.31
CA ARG A 85 21.83 -1.68 -7.49
C ARG A 85 22.47 -0.32 -7.77
N GLU A 86 21.94 0.74 -7.20
CA GLU A 86 22.42 2.12 -7.35
C GLU A 86 23.62 2.43 -6.46
N LEU A 87 23.95 1.54 -5.55
CA LEU A 87 25.04 1.70 -4.58
C LEU A 87 26.20 0.75 -4.86
N PRO A 88 27.46 1.20 -4.67
CA PRO A 88 28.60 0.29 -4.60
C PRO A 88 28.37 -0.75 -3.49
N GLY A 89 28.50 -2.03 -3.82
CA GLY A 89 28.27 -3.12 -2.87
C GLY A 89 26.80 -3.32 -2.49
N ALA A 90 25.84 -2.94 -3.35
CA ALA A 90 24.42 -3.17 -3.17
C ALA A 90 24.12 -4.65 -2.91
N ARG A 91 23.31 -4.94 -1.87
CA ARG A 91 22.98 -6.30 -1.41
C ARG A 91 21.49 -6.42 -1.12
N VAL A 92 20.89 -7.47 -1.65
CA VAL A 92 19.47 -7.80 -1.43
C VAL A 92 19.16 -8.01 0.07
N ASP A 93 20.03 -8.69 0.81
CA ASP A 93 19.84 -8.88 2.26
C ASP A 93 19.85 -7.57 3.04
N THR A 94 20.63 -6.58 2.59
CA THR A 94 20.64 -5.25 3.21
C THR A 94 19.33 -4.53 2.91
N ALA A 95 18.85 -4.61 1.68
CA ALA A 95 17.55 -4.06 1.30
C ALA A 95 16.41 -4.66 2.15
N ARG A 96 16.37 -5.99 2.28
CA ARG A 96 15.36 -6.69 3.08
C ARG A 96 15.37 -6.20 4.53
N ARG A 97 16.55 -6.11 5.18
CA ARG A 97 16.66 -5.59 6.56
C ARG A 97 16.15 -4.16 6.71
N HIS A 98 16.40 -3.31 5.73
CA HIS A 98 15.89 -1.95 5.73
C HIS A 98 14.37 -1.92 5.54
N LEU A 99 13.79 -2.75 4.66
CA LEU A 99 12.33 -2.88 4.53
C LEU A 99 11.71 -3.38 5.83
N GLU A 100 12.30 -4.41 6.46
CA GLU A 100 11.83 -4.95 7.74
C GLU A 100 11.87 -3.89 8.85
N ALA A 101 12.92 -3.07 8.91
CA ALA A 101 13.02 -1.98 9.88
C ALA A 101 11.92 -0.92 9.67
N ALA A 102 11.68 -0.49 8.44
CA ALA A 102 10.62 0.47 8.13
C ALA A 102 9.22 -0.12 8.39
N ALA A 103 8.99 -1.38 8.01
CA ALA A 103 7.72 -2.07 8.21
C ALA A 103 7.39 -2.26 9.70
N ALA A 104 8.39 -2.55 10.54
CA ALA A 104 8.25 -2.64 11.99
C ALA A 104 7.88 -1.29 12.63
N MET A 105 8.25 -0.17 12.01
CA MET A 105 7.83 1.18 12.40
C MET A 105 6.43 1.56 11.87
N GLY A 106 5.69 0.61 11.27
CA GLY A 106 4.35 0.85 10.71
C GLY A 106 4.35 1.50 9.34
N PHE A 107 5.47 1.54 8.63
CA PHE A 107 5.53 2.17 7.30
C PHE A 107 4.89 1.26 6.25
N VAL A 108 3.64 1.55 5.91
CA VAL A 108 2.76 0.73 5.07
C VAL A 108 3.40 0.40 3.71
N THR A 109 4.06 1.37 3.08
CA THR A 109 4.73 1.15 1.80
C THR A 109 5.84 0.09 1.88
N SER A 110 6.55 0.01 3.02
CA SER A 110 7.55 -1.05 3.21
C SER A 110 6.91 -2.41 3.52
N GLN A 111 5.74 -2.44 4.15
CA GLN A 111 4.97 -3.67 4.34
C GLN A 111 4.53 -4.23 2.98
N VAL A 112 3.99 -3.39 2.08
CA VAL A 112 3.67 -3.79 0.69
C VAL A 112 4.93 -4.24 -0.05
N ALA A 113 6.02 -3.47 0.03
CA ALA A 113 7.28 -3.83 -0.63
C ALA A 113 7.85 -5.18 -0.15
N LEU A 114 7.68 -5.55 1.14
CA LEU A 114 8.06 -6.87 1.66
C LEU A 114 7.15 -7.98 1.13
N ALA A 115 5.85 -7.71 0.98
CA ALA A 115 4.94 -8.66 0.36
C ALA A 115 5.37 -8.96 -1.08
N GLU A 116 5.60 -7.93 -1.89
CA GLU A 116 6.10 -8.06 -3.26
C GLU A 116 7.48 -8.72 -3.33
N PHE A 117 8.36 -8.44 -2.37
CA PHE A 117 9.67 -9.07 -2.27
C PHE A 117 9.56 -10.59 -2.17
N HIS A 118 8.60 -11.09 -1.37
CA HIS A 118 8.37 -12.52 -1.17
C HIS A 118 7.49 -13.15 -2.27
N GLU A 119 6.66 -12.35 -2.95
CA GLU A 119 5.76 -12.85 -4.00
C GLU A 119 6.44 -12.96 -5.36
N SER A 120 7.30 -12.00 -5.72
CA SER A 120 7.77 -11.83 -7.10
C SER A 120 8.83 -12.83 -7.56
N GLY A 121 9.55 -13.45 -6.64
CA GLY A 121 10.71 -14.30 -6.96
C GLY A 121 11.92 -13.57 -7.55
N ARG A 122 11.89 -12.23 -7.66
CA ARG A 122 12.96 -11.43 -8.28
C ARG A 122 14.22 -11.35 -7.44
N HIS A 123 14.07 -11.27 -6.14
CA HIS A 123 15.16 -11.00 -5.21
C HIS A 123 15.41 -12.15 -4.22
N ALA A 124 14.43 -13.02 -4.03
CA ALA A 124 14.46 -14.19 -3.17
C ALA A 124 13.52 -15.27 -3.74
N PRO A 125 13.64 -16.53 -3.33
CA PRO A 125 12.64 -17.56 -3.67
C PRO A 125 11.24 -17.10 -3.27
N ILE A 126 10.23 -17.48 -4.08
CA ILE A 126 8.83 -17.16 -3.81
C ILE A 126 8.41 -17.80 -2.47
N ASP A 127 7.81 -16.99 -1.61
CA ASP A 127 7.22 -17.39 -0.32
C ASP A 127 5.84 -16.72 -0.20
N LEU A 128 4.84 -17.35 -0.82
CA LEU A 128 3.48 -16.78 -0.84
C LEU A 128 2.85 -16.66 0.56
N PRO A 129 3.01 -17.62 1.50
CA PRO A 129 2.49 -17.44 2.85
C PRO A 129 3.06 -16.20 3.54
N ARG A 130 4.38 -15.96 3.39
CA ARG A 130 5.02 -14.76 3.96
C ARG A 130 4.58 -13.48 3.26
N ALA A 131 4.41 -13.51 1.93
CA ALA A 131 3.88 -12.39 1.18
C ALA A 131 2.48 -12.01 1.68
N MET A 132 1.59 -13.00 1.83
CA MET A 132 0.22 -12.78 2.33
C MET A 132 0.20 -12.25 3.76
N ALA A 133 1.12 -12.67 4.63
CA ALA A 133 1.22 -12.11 5.98
C ALA A 133 1.57 -10.60 5.97
N TRP A 134 2.46 -10.18 5.07
CA TRP A 134 2.78 -8.76 4.90
C TRP A 134 1.64 -7.98 4.23
N TYR A 135 0.97 -8.55 3.23
CA TYR A 135 -0.23 -7.92 2.64
C TYR A 135 -1.35 -7.78 3.67
N GLN A 136 -1.56 -8.78 4.53
CA GLN A 136 -2.54 -8.69 5.62
C GLN A 136 -2.25 -7.50 6.52
N LEU A 137 -1.00 -7.35 6.98
CA LEU A 137 -0.60 -6.24 7.84
C LEU A 137 -0.76 -4.88 7.14
N ALA A 138 -0.36 -4.78 5.87
CA ALA A 138 -0.52 -3.55 5.09
C ALA A 138 -2.00 -3.19 4.85
N ALA A 139 -2.85 -4.20 4.60
CA ALA A 139 -4.29 -4.04 4.41
C ALA A 139 -4.98 -3.54 5.69
N GLU A 140 -4.62 -4.10 6.85
CA GLU A 140 -5.07 -3.65 8.17
C GLU A 140 -4.66 -2.19 8.45
N ASN A 141 -3.50 -1.77 7.93
CA ASN A 141 -3.02 -0.39 7.99
C ASN A 141 -3.55 0.51 6.85
N GLY A 142 -4.56 0.06 6.11
CA GLY A 142 -5.31 0.87 5.15
C GLY A 142 -4.74 0.92 3.73
N SER A 143 -3.78 0.06 3.36
CA SER A 143 -3.33 -0.05 1.97
C SER A 143 -4.41 -0.70 1.10
N VAL A 144 -4.94 0.06 0.15
CA VAL A 144 -5.95 -0.44 -0.80
C VAL A 144 -5.38 -1.55 -1.68
N ASP A 145 -4.16 -1.38 -2.20
CA ASP A 145 -3.47 -2.39 -2.99
C ASP A 145 -3.30 -3.70 -2.22
N ALA A 146 -2.94 -3.61 -0.93
CA ALA A 146 -2.81 -4.78 -0.08
C ALA A 146 -4.18 -5.42 0.24
N GLN A 147 -5.25 -4.62 0.38
CA GLN A 147 -6.62 -5.13 0.54
C GLN A 147 -7.04 -5.94 -0.69
N VAL A 148 -6.75 -5.46 -1.90
CA VAL A 148 -6.99 -6.20 -3.14
C VAL A 148 -6.15 -7.47 -3.21
N ALA A 149 -4.86 -7.39 -2.86
CA ALA A 149 -3.95 -8.53 -2.89
C ALA A 149 -4.38 -9.65 -1.93
N ILE A 150 -4.70 -9.32 -0.66
CA ILE A 150 -5.14 -10.32 0.32
C ILE A 150 -6.53 -10.87 -0.01
N ALA A 151 -7.44 -10.04 -0.55
CA ALA A 151 -8.74 -10.49 -1.04
C ALA A 151 -8.56 -11.52 -2.16
N THR A 152 -7.71 -11.24 -3.14
CA THR A 152 -7.37 -12.15 -4.23
C THR A 152 -6.72 -13.43 -3.73
N GLY A 153 -5.83 -13.32 -2.74
CA GLY A 153 -5.23 -14.47 -2.05
C GLY A 153 -6.27 -15.42 -1.46
N HIS A 154 -7.24 -14.87 -0.72
CA HIS A 154 -8.35 -15.65 -0.17
C HIS A 154 -9.33 -16.17 -1.23
N TYR A 155 -9.58 -15.41 -2.28
CA TYR A 155 -10.46 -15.82 -3.38
C TYR A 155 -9.90 -17.03 -4.13
N LEU A 156 -8.60 -17.04 -4.41
CA LEU A 156 -7.92 -18.08 -5.16
C LEU A 156 -7.32 -19.20 -4.29
N GLY A 157 -7.20 -19.01 -2.98
CA GLY A 157 -6.42 -19.91 -2.11
C GLY A 157 -4.92 -19.80 -2.34
N ARG A 158 -4.42 -18.64 -2.74
CA ARG A 158 -3.01 -18.41 -3.07
C ARG A 158 -2.23 -17.86 -1.88
N GLY A 159 -1.37 -18.67 -1.31
CA GLY A 159 -0.56 -18.30 -0.12
C GLY A 159 -1.34 -18.27 1.21
N VAL A 160 -2.66 -18.32 1.15
CA VAL A 160 -3.59 -18.47 2.28
C VAL A 160 -4.68 -19.46 1.90
N PRO A 161 -5.35 -20.13 2.85
CA PRO A 161 -6.50 -20.97 2.55
C PRO A 161 -7.60 -20.16 1.84
N ARG A 162 -8.23 -20.79 0.82
CA ARG A 162 -9.39 -20.18 0.15
C ARG A 162 -10.49 -19.90 1.16
N ASN A 163 -10.97 -18.65 1.16
CA ASN A 163 -12.03 -18.19 2.03
C ASN A 163 -12.80 -17.05 1.38
N GLU A 164 -13.94 -17.37 0.79
CA GLU A 164 -14.75 -16.43 0.03
C GLU A 164 -15.33 -15.29 0.89
N ALA A 165 -15.63 -15.57 2.17
CA ALA A 165 -16.10 -14.54 3.08
C ALA A 165 -14.99 -13.53 3.44
N GLN A 166 -13.76 -13.98 3.62
CA GLN A 166 -12.59 -13.09 3.78
C GLN A 166 -12.31 -12.30 2.49
N ALA A 167 -12.39 -12.93 1.33
CA ALA A 167 -12.25 -12.23 0.05
C ALA A 167 -13.30 -11.12 -0.09
N LEU A 168 -14.57 -11.41 0.20
CA LEU A 168 -15.67 -10.43 0.19
C LEU A 168 -15.39 -9.27 1.15
N HIS A 169 -14.91 -9.57 2.35
CA HIS A 169 -14.58 -8.54 3.35
C HIS A 169 -13.53 -7.56 2.82
N TRP A 170 -12.43 -8.07 2.33
CA TRP A 170 -11.31 -7.24 1.88
C TRP A 170 -11.61 -6.50 0.56
N TYR A 171 -12.28 -7.16 -0.41
CA TYR A 171 -12.75 -6.45 -1.62
C TYR A 171 -13.75 -5.34 -1.28
N ARG A 172 -14.60 -5.52 -0.26
CA ARG A 172 -15.53 -4.46 0.17
C ARG A 172 -14.76 -3.24 0.68
N LEU A 173 -13.72 -3.41 1.49
CA LEU A 173 -12.89 -2.30 1.97
C LEU A 173 -12.21 -1.57 0.82
N ALA A 174 -11.59 -2.30 -0.11
CA ALA A 174 -10.94 -1.72 -1.28
C ALA A 174 -11.95 -0.99 -2.19
N ALA A 175 -13.12 -1.58 -2.43
CA ALA A 175 -14.19 -0.98 -3.22
C ALA A 175 -14.73 0.31 -2.60
N GLN A 176 -14.89 0.34 -1.27
CA GLN A 176 -15.27 1.55 -0.54
C GLN A 176 -14.20 2.64 -0.60
N ALA A 177 -12.93 2.26 -0.70
CA ALA A 177 -11.82 3.19 -0.92
C ALA A 177 -11.72 3.67 -2.39
N GLY A 178 -12.57 3.17 -3.29
CA GLY A 178 -12.68 3.62 -4.66
C GLY A 178 -11.94 2.75 -5.69
N ASP A 179 -11.36 1.60 -5.28
CA ASP A 179 -10.72 0.70 -6.23
C ASP A 179 -11.74 0.10 -7.22
N VAL A 180 -11.54 0.40 -8.50
CA VAL A 180 -12.49 0.05 -9.58
C VAL A 180 -12.58 -1.46 -9.78
N GLY A 181 -11.43 -2.14 -9.74
CA GLY A 181 -11.37 -3.61 -9.88
C GLY A 181 -12.08 -4.31 -8.73
N ALA A 182 -11.87 -3.82 -7.50
CA ALA A 182 -12.56 -4.35 -6.33
C ALA A 182 -14.07 -4.08 -6.38
N GLN A 183 -14.53 -2.94 -6.89
CA GLN A 183 -15.96 -2.67 -7.10
C GLN A 183 -16.58 -3.66 -8.08
N TYR A 184 -15.91 -3.92 -9.21
CA TYR A 184 -16.37 -4.93 -10.17
C TYR A 184 -16.45 -6.33 -9.54
N LEU A 185 -15.36 -6.77 -8.87
CA LEU A 185 -15.32 -8.09 -8.23
C LEU A 185 -16.36 -8.24 -7.13
N LEU A 186 -16.55 -7.21 -6.32
CA LEU A 186 -17.57 -7.18 -5.28
C LEU A 186 -18.98 -7.28 -5.87
N GLY A 187 -19.25 -6.57 -6.99
CA GLY A 187 -20.49 -6.71 -7.76
C GLY A 187 -20.71 -8.14 -8.21
N SER A 188 -19.68 -8.79 -8.76
CA SER A 188 -19.73 -10.20 -9.18
C SER A 188 -19.98 -11.17 -8.00
N MET A 189 -19.37 -10.91 -6.85
CA MET A 189 -19.58 -11.73 -5.64
C MET A 189 -21.02 -11.63 -5.11
N TYR A 190 -21.62 -10.44 -5.14
CA TYR A 190 -23.04 -10.28 -4.81
C TYR A 190 -23.97 -10.86 -5.87
N GLU A 191 -23.62 -10.80 -7.16
CA GLU A 191 -24.40 -11.38 -8.24
C GLU A 191 -24.51 -12.90 -8.11
N THR A 192 -23.38 -13.55 -7.77
CA THR A 192 -23.25 -15.02 -7.73
C THR A 192 -23.50 -15.62 -6.34
N GLY A 193 -23.50 -14.79 -5.30
CA GLY A 193 -23.60 -15.27 -3.91
C GLY A 193 -22.29 -15.86 -3.39
N LEU A 194 -21.15 -15.41 -3.90
CA LEU A 194 -19.86 -15.92 -3.47
C LEU A 194 -19.43 -15.24 -2.15
N GLY A 195 -19.29 -16.03 -1.08
CA GLY A 195 -18.96 -15.52 0.26
C GLY A 195 -20.11 -14.81 0.97
N THR A 196 -21.28 -14.72 0.35
CA THR A 196 -22.52 -14.12 0.90
C THR A 196 -23.74 -14.70 0.20
N ALA A 197 -24.95 -14.37 0.65
CA ALA A 197 -26.15 -14.63 -0.13
C ALA A 197 -26.17 -13.73 -1.39
N PRO A 198 -26.71 -14.21 -2.53
CA PRO A 198 -26.87 -13.39 -3.72
C PRO A 198 -27.73 -12.15 -3.47
N ASP A 199 -27.29 -11.00 -3.97
CA ASP A 199 -28.05 -9.75 -3.91
C ASP A 199 -27.83 -8.93 -5.21
N LEU A 200 -28.80 -9.01 -6.12
CA LEU A 200 -28.72 -8.32 -7.41
C LEU A 200 -28.75 -6.79 -7.27
N ARG A 201 -29.35 -6.24 -6.21
CA ARG A 201 -29.40 -4.79 -5.99
C ARG A 201 -28.01 -4.28 -5.59
N LEU A 202 -27.33 -4.99 -4.67
CA LEU A 202 -25.96 -4.68 -4.32
C LEU A 202 -25.00 -4.93 -5.49
N ALA A 203 -25.20 -6.00 -6.27
CA ALA A 203 -24.41 -6.25 -7.47
C ALA A 203 -24.51 -5.08 -8.46
N ARG A 204 -25.73 -4.64 -8.77
CA ARG A 204 -25.95 -3.47 -9.64
C ARG A 204 -25.30 -2.20 -9.11
N TYR A 205 -25.42 -1.95 -7.80
CA TYR A 205 -24.82 -0.79 -7.15
C TYR A 205 -23.29 -0.75 -7.34
N TRP A 206 -22.61 -1.85 -7.08
CA TRP A 206 -21.14 -1.91 -7.21
C TRP A 206 -20.67 -1.87 -8.65
N TYR A 207 -21.37 -2.54 -9.57
CA TYR A 207 -21.09 -2.41 -11.01
C TYR A 207 -21.31 -0.98 -11.51
N ASP A 208 -22.34 -0.28 -11.02
CA ASP A 208 -22.60 1.10 -11.41
C ASP A 208 -21.48 2.05 -10.97
N LEU A 209 -20.95 1.87 -9.76
CA LEU A 209 -19.80 2.65 -9.29
C LEU A 209 -18.55 2.41 -10.14
N ALA A 210 -18.24 1.17 -10.50
CA ALA A 210 -17.12 0.86 -11.38
C ALA A 210 -17.32 1.42 -12.79
N ALA A 211 -18.54 1.30 -13.33
CA ALA A 211 -18.90 1.85 -14.66
C ALA A 211 -18.78 3.38 -14.71
N GLN A 212 -19.16 4.09 -13.66
CA GLN A 212 -19.01 5.55 -13.55
C GLN A 212 -17.53 5.99 -13.57
N GLN A 213 -16.62 5.11 -13.19
CA GLN A 213 -15.17 5.32 -13.26
C GLN A 213 -14.55 4.81 -14.57
N GLY A 214 -15.39 4.41 -15.54
CA GLY A 214 -14.94 4.04 -16.89
C GLY A 214 -14.71 2.55 -17.11
N ASP A 215 -15.10 1.67 -16.18
CA ASP A 215 -15.03 0.22 -16.41
C ASP A 215 -16.16 -0.23 -17.35
N GLU A 216 -15.80 -0.56 -18.61
CA GLU A 216 -16.74 -0.98 -19.63
C GLU A 216 -17.40 -2.34 -19.30
N ALA A 217 -16.65 -3.27 -18.69
CA ALA A 217 -17.18 -4.56 -18.31
C ALA A 217 -18.24 -4.43 -17.21
N ALA A 218 -18.00 -3.54 -16.23
CA ALA A 218 -18.97 -3.20 -15.21
C ALA A 218 -20.24 -2.56 -15.78
N SER A 219 -20.12 -1.71 -16.80
CA SER A 219 -21.27 -1.12 -17.47
C SER A 219 -22.18 -2.18 -18.10
N VAL A 220 -21.59 -3.16 -18.81
CA VAL A 220 -22.33 -4.29 -19.39
C VAL A 220 -23.02 -5.12 -18.32
N LYS A 221 -22.29 -5.43 -17.23
CA LYS A 221 -22.81 -6.22 -16.09
C LYS A 221 -23.94 -5.50 -15.35
N ARG A 222 -23.81 -4.21 -15.11
CA ARG A 222 -24.86 -3.38 -14.53
C ARG A 222 -26.16 -3.49 -15.33
N ASP A 223 -26.09 -3.36 -16.64
CA ASP A 223 -27.27 -3.40 -17.54
C ASP A 223 -27.89 -4.81 -17.59
N GLU A 224 -27.05 -5.85 -17.54
CA GLU A 224 -27.51 -7.25 -17.44
C GLU A 224 -28.27 -7.52 -16.16
N VAL A 225 -27.69 -7.10 -15.02
CA VAL A 225 -28.32 -7.24 -13.69
C VAL A 225 -29.59 -6.39 -13.60
N SER A 226 -29.62 -5.18 -14.17
CA SER A 226 -30.82 -4.32 -14.20
C SER A 226 -31.98 -5.01 -14.92
N ARG A 227 -31.75 -5.60 -16.08
CA ARG A 227 -32.77 -6.38 -16.83
C ARG A 227 -33.34 -7.55 -16.02
N ARG A 228 -32.48 -8.20 -15.22
CA ARG A 228 -32.93 -9.31 -14.34
C ARG A 228 -33.78 -8.84 -13.18
N LEU A 229 -33.50 -7.64 -12.64
CA LEU A 229 -34.27 -7.02 -11.56
C LEU A 229 -35.65 -6.52 -12.05
N ASP A 230 -35.72 -6.07 -13.30
CA ASP A 230 -36.94 -5.53 -13.89
C ASP A 230 -37.84 -6.61 -14.51
N ALA A 231 -37.34 -7.85 -14.63
CA ALA A 231 -38.12 -8.97 -15.15
C ALA A 231 -39.26 -9.31 -14.17
N PRO A 232 -40.52 -9.44 -14.65
CA PRO A 232 -41.62 -9.80 -13.77
C PRO A 232 -41.37 -11.18 -13.14
N SER A 233 -41.61 -11.28 -11.83
CA SER A 233 -41.61 -12.58 -11.13
C SER A 233 -42.70 -13.44 -11.74
N LEU A 234 -42.34 -14.55 -12.37
CA LEU A 234 -43.25 -15.58 -12.86
C LEU A 234 -43.91 -16.30 -11.71
#